data_57d84366bd7c586675c58579a35aa160
#
_entry.id   57d84366bd7c586675c58579a35aa160
#
_cell.length_a   1.000
_cell.length_b   1.000
_cell.length_c   1.000
_cell.angle_alpha   90.00
_cell.angle_beta   90.00
_cell.angle_gamma   90.00
#
_symmetry.space_group_name_H-M   'P 1'
#
loop_
_entity.id
_entity.type
_entity.pdbx_description
1 polymer ?
#
loop_
_entity_poly.entity_id
_entity_poly.type
_entity_poly.pdbx_seq_one_letter_code
_entity_poly.pdbx_strand_id
1 'polypeptide(L)'
;MRNDTIKFLNNKSVKMVAHRGVSGLEVENSAAAFLAAGNRTYYGIETDIWRTLDGKFICNHDGRTGRICDIDLVVEESNFDDLRALTLRDTDGESNRKELMLASLSEYIKICKKYGKIGVLELKSNFTPEEINMILDEIKAADYLDGICFIAFNIVNLELVKAADPTRTCQFLTGKWDDSLPEMLASKGMDLDIHFSQFTKERIDACHKAGVLVNCWTVDAVADAERLQEYGVDFITSNILE
;
A
#
# COMPACT_ATOMS: atom_id res chain seq x y z
N MET A 1 -23.99 -5.38 -3.07
CA MET A 1 -22.56 -5.56 -2.64
C MET A 1 -22.03 -6.81 -3.31
N ARG A 2 -20.76 -6.82 -3.72
CA ARG A 2 -20.10 -8.03 -4.18
C ARG A 2 -19.71 -8.88 -2.98
N ASN A 3 -19.78 -10.19 -3.13
CA ASN A 3 -19.42 -11.12 -2.06
C ASN A 3 -18.06 -11.79 -2.27
N ASP A 4 -17.40 -11.52 -3.42
CA ASP A 4 -16.08 -12.08 -3.74
C ASP A 4 -15.31 -11.21 -4.74
N THR A 5 -14.00 -11.44 -4.81
CA THR A 5 -13.07 -10.83 -5.76
C THR A 5 -13.38 -11.21 -7.20
N ILE A 6 -12.84 -10.45 -8.13
CA ILE A 6 -12.88 -10.78 -9.55
C ILE A 6 -11.59 -11.52 -9.91
N LYS A 7 -11.73 -12.78 -10.30
CA LYS A 7 -10.60 -13.55 -10.85
C LYS A 7 -10.32 -13.09 -12.27
N PHE A 8 -9.09 -12.74 -12.57
CA PHE A 8 -8.68 -12.56 -13.93
C PHE A 8 -7.64 -13.63 -14.34
N LEU A 9 -7.58 -13.93 -15.65
CA LEU A 9 -6.68 -14.95 -16.16
C LEU A 9 -5.23 -14.44 -16.12
N ASN A 10 -4.62 -14.56 -14.95
CA ASN A 10 -3.22 -14.23 -14.74
C ASN A 10 -2.34 -15.45 -15.02
N ASN A 11 -1.47 -15.36 -16.02
CA ASN A 11 -0.50 -16.41 -16.35
C ASN A 11 0.61 -16.56 -15.31
N LYS A 12 0.39 -16.10 -14.07
CA LYS A 12 1.35 -16.06 -12.94
C LYS A 12 2.59 -15.19 -13.18
N SER A 13 2.59 -14.38 -14.23
CA SER A 13 3.65 -13.41 -14.51
C SER A 13 3.52 -12.13 -13.68
N VAL A 14 2.29 -11.75 -13.31
CA VAL A 14 1.97 -10.52 -12.57
C VAL A 14 1.63 -10.85 -11.13
N LYS A 15 2.19 -10.08 -10.20
CA LYS A 15 1.92 -10.20 -8.77
C LYS A 15 0.81 -9.23 -8.37
N MET A 16 -0.32 -9.76 -7.89
CA MET A 16 -1.48 -8.95 -7.48
C MET A 16 -1.30 -8.43 -6.06
N VAL A 17 -1.54 -7.13 -5.87
CA VAL A 17 -1.51 -6.44 -4.57
C VAL A 17 -2.92 -5.93 -4.24
N ALA A 18 -3.41 -6.24 -3.04
CA ALA A 18 -4.71 -5.78 -2.56
C ALA A 18 -4.61 -4.34 -2.06
N HIS A 19 -5.22 -3.39 -2.76
CA HIS A 19 -5.20 -1.95 -2.47
C HIS A 19 -5.99 -1.63 -1.19
N ARG A 20 -5.29 -1.15 -0.15
CA ARG A 20 -5.85 -0.89 1.19
C ARG A 20 -6.55 -2.12 1.78
N GLY A 21 -5.97 -3.30 1.53
CA GLY A 21 -6.67 -4.58 1.64
C GLY A 21 -7.58 -4.84 0.45
N VAL A 22 -8.58 -5.73 0.58
CA VAL A 22 -9.60 -5.91 -0.47
C VAL A 22 -10.69 -4.85 -0.30
N SER A 23 -10.35 -3.59 -0.60
CA SER A 23 -11.25 -2.43 -0.39
C SER A 23 -12.51 -2.45 -1.27
N GLY A 24 -12.55 -3.29 -2.29
CA GLY A 24 -13.76 -3.57 -3.06
C GLY A 24 -14.78 -4.49 -2.38
N LEU A 25 -14.42 -5.10 -1.24
CA LEU A 25 -15.30 -5.99 -0.44
C LEU A 25 -15.49 -5.50 0.99
N GLU A 26 -14.45 -4.95 1.61
CA GLU A 26 -14.43 -4.51 3.01
C GLU A 26 -13.98 -3.05 3.08
N VAL A 27 -14.16 -2.44 4.25
CA VAL A 27 -13.73 -1.05 4.46
C VAL A 27 -12.21 -0.96 4.35
N GLU A 28 -11.73 -0.05 3.50
CA GLU A 28 -10.31 0.18 3.25
C GLU A 28 -9.51 0.43 4.55
N ASN A 29 -8.22 0.03 4.55
CA ASN A 29 -7.28 0.27 5.65
C ASN A 29 -7.77 -0.27 7.01
N SER A 30 -8.65 -1.26 7.01
CA SER A 30 -9.17 -1.95 8.19
C SER A 30 -8.60 -3.35 8.33
N ALA A 31 -8.61 -3.89 9.54
CA ALA A 31 -8.23 -5.28 9.78
C ALA A 31 -9.12 -6.25 8.98
N ALA A 32 -10.41 -5.93 8.77
CA ALA A 32 -11.33 -6.73 7.96
C ALA A 32 -10.85 -6.86 6.51
N ALA A 33 -10.47 -5.73 5.87
CA ALA A 33 -9.95 -5.72 4.50
C ALA A 33 -8.61 -6.47 4.38
N PHE A 34 -7.73 -6.35 5.38
CA PHE A 34 -6.45 -7.05 5.40
C PHE A 34 -6.63 -8.57 5.60
N LEU A 35 -7.53 -9.00 6.48
CA LEU A 35 -7.86 -10.42 6.68
C LEU A 35 -8.50 -11.01 5.42
N ALA A 36 -9.40 -10.26 4.77
CA ALA A 36 -10.01 -10.68 3.50
C ALA A 36 -8.96 -10.87 2.41
N ALA A 37 -7.95 -9.98 2.31
CA ALA A 37 -6.83 -10.11 1.39
C ALA A 37 -5.92 -11.29 1.78
N GLY A 38 -5.63 -11.46 3.07
CA GLY A 38 -4.78 -12.53 3.59
C GLY A 38 -5.27 -13.93 3.21
N ASN A 39 -6.59 -14.14 3.25
CA ASN A 39 -7.23 -15.40 2.90
C ASN A 39 -7.38 -15.65 1.39
N ARG A 40 -6.82 -14.79 0.54
CA ARG A 40 -6.88 -14.88 -0.93
C ARG A 40 -5.50 -15.05 -1.54
N THR A 41 -5.45 -15.15 -2.87
CA THR A 41 -4.20 -15.46 -3.60
C THR A 41 -3.29 -14.25 -3.82
N TYR A 42 -3.63 -13.05 -3.33
CA TYR A 42 -2.79 -11.87 -3.45
C TYR A 42 -1.35 -12.14 -3.01
N TYR A 43 -0.41 -11.59 -3.75
CA TYR A 43 1.00 -11.56 -3.39
C TYR A 43 1.26 -10.64 -2.20
N GLY A 44 0.63 -9.45 -2.21
CA GLY A 44 0.81 -8.43 -1.20
C GLY A 44 -0.49 -7.76 -0.78
N ILE A 45 -0.41 -7.04 0.33
CA ILE A 45 -1.47 -6.19 0.86
C ILE A 45 -0.89 -4.79 0.98
N GLU A 46 -1.53 -3.82 0.35
CA GLU A 46 -1.12 -2.43 0.47
C GLU A 46 -1.92 -1.74 1.57
N THR A 47 -1.30 -0.76 2.23
CA THR A 47 -1.90 0.15 3.21
C THR A 47 -1.14 1.47 3.29
N ASP A 48 -1.83 2.50 3.74
CA ASP A 48 -1.31 3.84 3.97
C ASP A 48 -1.08 4.10 5.45
N ILE A 49 0.07 4.62 5.88
CA ILE A 49 0.30 4.97 7.28
C ILE A 49 0.57 6.46 7.47
N TRP A 50 -0.01 6.98 8.56
CA TRP A 50 0.23 8.31 9.09
C TRP A 50 0.83 8.23 10.48
N ARG A 51 1.61 9.25 10.84
CA ARG A 51 2.01 9.51 12.22
C ARG A 51 0.86 10.20 12.96
N THR A 52 0.58 9.77 14.19
CA THR A 52 -0.36 10.44 15.11
C THR A 52 0.35 11.53 15.94
N LEU A 53 -0.43 12.39 16.61
CA LEU A 53 0.12 13.45 17.48
C LEU A 53 1.05 12.89 18.57
N ASP A 54 0.72 11.73 19.12
CA ASP A 54 1.51 11.04 20.17
C ASP A 54 2.59 10.10 19.60
N GLY A 55 2.93 10.23 18.29
CA GLY A 55 4.06 9.55 17.64
C GLY A 55 3.87 8.06 17.38
N LYS A 56 2.63 7.58 17.32
CA LYS A 56 2.29 6.21 16.87
C LYS A 56 1.88 6.20 15.41
N PHE A 57 1.66 5.01 14.82
CA PHE A 57 1.36 4.85 13.41
C PHE A 57 0.00 4.18 13.21
N ILE A 58 -0.84 4.79 12.36
CA ILE A 58 -2.21 4.35 12.10
C ILE A 58 -2.48 4.28 10.59
N CYS A 59 -3.29 3.31 10.18
CA CYS A 59 -3.65 3.11 8.78
C CYS A 59 -4.84 3.99 8.41
N ASN A 60 -4.65 4.89 7.46
CA ASN A 60 -5.69 5.71 6.85
C ASN A 60 -5.18 6.30 5.54
N HIS A 61 -6.01 6.41 4.49
CA HIS A 61 -5.54 7.00 3.24
C HIS A 61 -5.40 8.52 3.33
N ASP A 62 -6.45 9.20 3.80
CA ASP A 62 -6.47 10.66 3.86
C ASP A 62 -5.84 11.18 5.15
N GLY A 63 -5.35 12.42 5.17
CA GLY A 63 -4.91 13.08 6.40
C GLY A 63 -6.05 13.42 7.38
N ARG A 64 -7.29 13.02 7.04
CA ARG A 64 -8.51 13.23 7.85
C ARG A 64 -9.39 11.99 7.79
N THR A 65 -10.21 11.78 8.83
CA THR A 65 -11.05 10.58 8.95
C THR A 65 -12.45 10.72 8.34
N GLY A 66 -12.92 11.96 8.05
CA GLY A 66 -14.32 12.25 7.69
C GLY A 66 -14.85 11.54 6.44
N ARG A 67 -13.97 11.04 5.54
CA ARG A 67 -14.43 10.25 4.39
C ARG A 67 -14.93 8.87 4.79
N ILE A 68 -14.35 8.25 5.82
CA ILE A 68 -14.65 6.88 6.24
C ILE A 68 -15.22 6.78 7.67
N CYS A 69 -15.30 7.89 8.42
CA CYS A 69 -15.88 7.96 9.77
C CYS A 69 -16.94 9.07 9.84
N ASP A 70 -17.84 8.99 10.81
CA ASP A 70 -18.81 10.05 11.08
C ASP A 70 -18.20 11.27 11.78
N ILE A 71 -17.09 11.04 12.49
CA ILE A 71 -16.29 12.08 13.14
C ILE A 71 -15.06 12.37 12.28
N ASP A 72 -14.87 13.66 11.93
CA ASP A 72 -13.76 14.10 11.09
C ASP A 72 -12.63 14.69 11.94
N LEU A 73 -11.58 13.91 12.14
CA LEU A 73 -10.35 14.28 12.85
C LEU A 73 -9.20 14.44 11.86
N VAL A 74 -8.27 15.37 12.14
CA VAL A 74 -6.97 15.46 11.47
C VAL A 74 -6.04 14.42 12.10
N VAL A 75 -5.52 13.48 11.31
CA VAL A 75 -4.78 12.32 11.83
C VAL A 75 -3.53 12.75 12.59
N GLU A 76 -2.70 13.65 12.03
CA GLU A 76 -1.46 14.11 12.64
C GLU A 76 -1.67 15.05 13.84
N GLU A 77 -2.89 15.55 14.06
CA GLU A 77 -3.27 16.41 15.20
C GLU A 77 -4.05 15.65 16.27
N SER A 78 -4.27 14.34 16.10
CA SER A 78 -5.05 13.50 17.01
C SER A 78 -4.19 12.42 17.64
N ASN A 79 -4.48 12.05 18.90
CA ASN A 79 -3.81 10.94 19.55
C ASN A 79 -4.29 9.60 18.96
N PHE A 80 -3.43 8.61 19.02
CA PHE A 80 -3.70 7.27 18.49
C PHE A 80 -4.98 6.66 19.10
N ASP A 81 -5.17 6.77 20.41
CA ASP A 81 -6.32 6.17 21.08
C ASP A 81 -7.64 6.85 20.70
N ASP A 82 -7.63 8.17 20.43
CA ASP A 82 -8.79 8.91 19.93
C ASP A 82 -9.19 8.44 18.51
N LEU A 83 -8.21 8.23 17.65
CA LEU A 83 -8.41 7.71 16.30
C LEU A 83 -8.90 6.25 16.31
N ARG A 84 -8.36 5.43 17.21
CA ARG A 84 -8.77 4.02 17.38
C ARG A 84 -10.16 3.86 17.98
N ALA A 85 -10.67 4.87 18.67
CA ALA A 85 -12.04 4.87 19.21
C ALA A 85 -13.11 5.15 18.13
N LEU A 86 -12.72 5.58 16.94
CA LEU A 86 -13.65 5.82 15.83
C LEU A 86 -14.17 4.50 15.25
N THR A 87 -15.46 4.46 14.94
CA THR A 87 -16.06 3.38 14.15
C THR A 87 -16.08 3.82 12.67
N LEU A 88 -15.58 2.97 11.78
CA LEU A 88 -15.62 3.20 10.34
C LEU A 88 -17.05 2.96 9.81
N ARG A 89 -17.45 3.74 8.82
CA ARG A 89 -18.66 3.43 8.04
C ARG A 89 -18.40 2.19 7.19
N ASP A 90 -19.30 1.21 7.31
CA ASP A 90 -19.24 0.00 6.49
C ASP A 90 -19.53 0.31 5.01
N THR A 91 -19.34 -0.66 4.16
CA THR A 91 -19.58 -0.55 2.70
C THR A 91 -21.03 -0.24 2.32
N ASP A 92 -21.99 -0.39 3.25
CA ASP A 92 -23.37 0.07 3.13
C ASP A 92 -23.59 1.53 3.58
N GLY A 93 -22.56 2.16 4.14
CA GLY A 93 -22.60 3.53 4.66
C GLY A 93 -22.97 3.66 6.13
N GLU A 94 -23.26 2.55 6.82
CA GLU A 94 -23.68 2.53 8.22
C GLU A 94 -22.50 2.32 9.19
N SER A 95 -22.53 2.94 10.36
CA SER A 95 -21.50 2.81 11.41
C SER A 95 -21.96 1.85 12.51
N ASN A 96 -22.45 0.66 12.15
CA ASN A 96 -23.04 -0.31 13.06
C ASN A 96 -22.13 -1.49 13.43
N ARG A 97 -21.02 -1.68 12.72
CA ARG A 97 -20.00 -2.71 12.99
C ARG A 97 -18.90 -2.13 13.87
N LYS A 98 -18.99 -2.31 15.18
CA LYS A 98 -18.05 -1.72 16.17
C LYS A 98 -16.61 -2.26 16.04
N GLU A 99 -16.42 -3.42 15.43
CA GLU A 99 -15.12 -3.99 15.13
C GLU A 99 -14.41 -3.29 13.96
N LEU A 100 -15.14 -2.51 13.15
CA LEU A 100 -14.55 -1.70 12.09
C LEU A 100 -13.94 -0.43 12.68
N MET A 101 -12.64 -0.44 12.83
CA MET A 101 -11.84 0.70 13.32
C MET A 101 -10.57 0.84 12.47
N LEU A 102 -9.96 2.02 12.52
CA LEU A 102 -8.67 2.25 11.86
C LEU A 102 -7.63 1.26 12.38
N ALA A 103 -6.97 0.53 11.50
CA ALA A 103 -5.96 -0.44 11.91
C ALA A 103 -4.66 0.27 12.35
N SER A 104 -3.91 -0.34 13.26
CA SER A 104 -2.55 0.09 13.60
C SER A 104 -1.53 -0.55 12.65
N LEU A 105 -0.33 0.04 12.56
CA LEU A 105 0.80 -0.56 11.86
C LEU A 105 1.09 -1.98 12.38
N SER A 106 1.09 -2.17 13.71
CA SER A 106 1.31 -3.48 14.34
C SER A 106 0.28 -4.54 13.96
N GLU A 107 -1.02 -4.17 13.87
CA GLU A 107 -2.08 -5.09 13.43
C GLU A 107 -1.87 -5.50 11.96
N TYR A 108 -1.59 -4.52 11.09
CA TYR A 108 -1.32 -4.77 9.68
C TYR A 108 -0.13 -5.73 9.49
N ILE A 109 1.01 -5.45 10.14
CA ILE A 109 2.22 -6.30 10.06
C ILE A 109 1.92 -7.74 10.51
N LYS A 110 1.20 -7.90 11.65
CA LYS A 110 0.83 -9.21 12.17
C LYS A 110 -0.06 -9.99 11.20
N ILE A 111 -0.98 -9.32 10.51
CA ILE A 111 -1.85 -9.94 9.51
C ILE A 111 -1.00 -10.35 8.30
N CYS A 112 -0.17 -9.46 7.75
CA CYS A 112 0.73 -9.79 6.64
C CYS A 112 1.61 -11.01 6.97
N LYS A 113 2.26 -11.00 8.13
CA LYS A 113 3.09 -12.13 8.60
C LYS A 113 2.31 -13.42 8.71
N LYS A 114 1.13 -13.39 9.33
CA LYS A 114 0.28 -14.58 9.52
C LYS A 114 -0.06 -15.28 8.21
N TYR A 115 -0.34 -14.50 7.16
CA TYR A 115 -0.76 -15.02 5.87
C TYR A 115 0.38 -15.10 4.83
N GLY A 116 1.62 -14.75 5.22
CA GLY A 116 2.77 -14.74 4.32
C GLY A 116 2.64 -13.78 3.15
N LYS A 117 2.00 -12.60 3.36
CA LYS A 117 1.77 -11.59 2.34
C LYS A 117 2.80 -10.48 2.42
N ILE A 118 3.38 -10.07 1.32
CA ILE A 118 4.21 -8.87 1.32
C ILE A 118 3.34 -7.67 1.75
N GLY A 119 3.79 -6.95 2.78
CA GLY A 119 3.19 -5.68 3.16
C GLY A 119 3.74 -4.57 2.25
N VAL A 120 2.88 -3.93 1.47
CA VAL A 120 3.20 -2.76 0.65
C VAL A 120 2.76 -1.54 1.45
N LEU A 121 3.73 -0.82 2.04
CA LEU A 121 3.49 0.18 3.08
C LEU A 121 3.72 1.59 2.55
N GLU A 122 2.63 2.35 2.34
CA GLU A 122 2.72 3.75 1.90
C GLU A 122 3.00 4.70 3.08
N LEU A 123 4.07 5.45 2.96
CA LEU A 123 4.49 6.47 3.93
C LEU A 123 3.85 7.82 3.57
N LYS A 124 2.74 8.19 4.25
CA LYS A 124 1.94 9.39 3.94
C LYS A 124 2.48 10.68 4.57
N SER A 125 2.89 10.63 5.84
CA SER A 125 3.47 11.78 6.55
C SER A 125 4.83 12.16 5.95
N ASN A 126 5.26 13.40 6.18
CA ASN A 126 6.66 13.77 6.00
C ASN A 126 7.42 13.29 7.24
N PHE A 127 8.00 12.11 7.16
CA PHE A 127 8.69 11.48 8.28
C PHE A 127 10.08 12.04 8.50
N THR A 128 10.51 12.07 9.77
CA THR A 128 11.90 12.32 10.14
C THR A 128 12.72 11.03 10.15
N PRO A 129 14.08 11.09 10.15
CA PRO A 129 14.92 9.89 10.29
C PRO A 129 14.60 9.07 11.55
N GLU A 130 14.27 9.71 12.66
CA GLU A 130 13.92 9.07 13.93
C GLU A 130 12.60 8.29 13.79
N GLU A 131 11.60 8.87 13.13
CA GLU A 131 10.30 8.24 12.91
C GLU A 131 10.40 7.07 11.92
N ILE A 132 11.24 7.17 10.89
CA ILE A 132 11.55 6.03 10.01
C ILE A 132 12.18 4.89 10.81
N ASN A 133 13.13 5.20 11.72
CA ASN A 133 13.72 4.18 12.59
C ASN A 133 12.66 3.53 13.50
N MET A 134 11.72 4.31 14.07
CA MET A 134 10.62 3.78 14.87
C MET A 134 9.73 2.81 14.06
N ILE A 135 9.41 3.14 12.80
CA ILE A 135 8.66 2.25 11.89
C ILE A 135 9.44 0.95 11.66
N LEU A 136 10.73 1.05 11.31
CA LEU A 136 11.59 -0.11 11.07
C LEU A 136 11.71 -0.98 12.32
N ASP A 137 11.83 -0.39 13.51
CA ASP A 137 11.95 -1.12 14.77
C ASP A 137 10.65 -1.83 15.16
N GLU A 138 9.47 -1.22 14.90
CA GLU A 138 8.18 -1.88 15.09
C GLU A 138 8.03 -3.10 14.16
N ILE A 139 8.46 -2.98 12.89
CA ILE A 139 8.45 -4.08 11.94
C ILE A 139 9.46 -5.17 12.34
N LYS A 140 10.67 -4.79 12.77
CA LYS A 140 11.71 -5.74 13.26
C LYS A 140 11.23 -6.48 14.50
N ALA A 141 10.56 -5.81 15.44
CA ALA A 141 10.01 -6.45 16.65
C ALA A 141 8.97 -7.52 16.30
N ALA A 142 8.30 -7.41 15.18
CA ALA A 142 7.41 -8.44 14.64
C ALA A 142 8.17 -9.52 13.85
N ASP A 143 9.48 -9.41 13.64
CA ASP A 143 10.31 -10.30 12.81
C ASP A 143 9.72 -10.46 11.40
N TYR A 144 9.43 -9.32 10.73
CA TYR A 144 8.83 -9.30 9.40
C TYR A 144 9.38 -8.23 8.44
N LEU A 145 10.58 -7.73 8.68
CA LEU A 145 11.16 -6.62 7.91
C LEU A 145 11.37 -6.97 6.42
N ASP A 146 11.79 -8.22 6.14
CA ASP A 146 11.96 -8.69 4.76
C ASP A 146 10.64 -8.94 4.03
N GLY A 147 9.53 -8.95 4.75
CA GLY A 147 8.18 -9.04 4.20
C GLY A 147 7.55 -7.68 3.86
N ILE A 148 8.30 -6.56 3.94
CA ILE A 148 7.76 -5.22 3.70
C ILE A 148 8.45 -4.56 2.51
N CYS A 149 7.62 -3.99 1.62
CA CYS A 149 8.00 -3.06 0.56
C CYS A 149 7.48 -1.66 0.93
N PHE A 150 8.35 -0.66 0.99
CA PHE A 150 7.96 0.71 1.29
C PHE A 150 7.62 1.46 0.00
N ILE A 151 6.53 2.22 0.02
CA ILE A 151 6.12 3.07 -1.09
C ILE A 151 5.85 4.50 -0.60
N ALA A 152 6.08 5.51 -1.42
CA ALA A 152 5.77 6.90 -1.10
C ALA A 152 5.74 7.79 -2.33
N PHE A 153 4.86 8.80 -2.34
CA PHE A 153 4.92 9.94 -3.27
C PHE A 153 6.06 10.90 -2.92
N ASN A 154 6.37 11.05 -1.63
CA ASN A 154 7.53 11.81 -1.21
C ASN A 154 8.79 10.93 -1.25
N ILE A 155 9.62 11.12 -2.28
CA ILE A 155 10.84 10.33 -2.46
C ILE A 155 11.80 10.44 -1.28
N VAL A 156 11.75 11.55 -0.52
CA VAL A 156 12.61 11.76 0.68
C VAL A 156 12.32 10.69 1.72
N ASN A 157 11.06 10.28 1.92
CA ASN A 157 10.73 9.18 2.83
C ASN A 157 11.46 7.88 2.46
N LEU A 158 11.50 7.54 1.15
CA LEU A 158 12.19 6.35 0.66
C LEU A 158 13.71 6.47 0.78
N GLU A 159 14.26 7.66 0.55
CA GLU A 159 15.69 7.95 0.76
C GLU A 159 16.07 7.78 2.23
N LEU A 160 15.22 8.19 3.16
CA LEU A 160 15.41 7.96 4.60
C LEU A 160 15.35 6.47 4.96
N VAL A 161 14.42 5.70 4.37
CA VAL A 161 14.37 4.24 4.53
C VAL A 161 15.67 3.59 4.04
N LYS A 162 16.13 3.97 2.82
CA LYS A 162 17.39 3.46 2.24
C LYS A 162 18.62 3.88 3.03
N ALA A 163 18.61 5.06 3.63
CA ALA A 163 19.70 5.51 4.49
C ALA A 163 19.77 4.71 5.80
N ALA A 164 18.62 4.34 6.37
CA ALA A 164 18.55 3.52 7.59
C ALA A 164 18.88 2.04 7.31
N ASP A 165 18.42 1.50 6.18
CA ASP A 165 18.70 0.14 5.73
C ASP A 165 18.66 0.06 4.19
N PRO A 166 19.83 0.06 3.51
CA PRO A 166 19.91 0.06 2.05
C PRO A 166 19.36 -1.22 1.39
N THR A 167 19.12 -2.28 2.15
CA THR A 167 18.59 -3.54 1.64
C THR A 167 17.07 -3.53 1.47
N ARG A 168 16.36 -2.51 1.99
CA ARG A 168 14.91 -2.44 1.95
C ARG A 168 14.40 -2.25 0.52
N THR A 169 13.33 -2.97 0.18
CA THR A 169 12.60 -2.76 -1.08
C THR A 169 11.79 -1.48 -0.98
N CYS A 170 11.98 -0.59 -1.95
CA CYS A 170 11.27 0.68 -2.04
C CYS A 170 10.75 0.88 -3.47
N GLN A 171 9.51 1.36 -3.62
CA GLN A 171 8.93 1.74 -4.91
C GLN A 171 8.47 3.20 -4.84
N PHE A 172 8.93 4.01 -5.79
CA PHE A 172 8.55 5.42 -5.86
C PHE A 172 7.17 5.57 -6.48
N LEU A 173 6.24 6.16 -5.71
CA LEU A 173 4.88 6.46 -6.17
C LEU A 173 4.86 7.75 -6.99
N THR A 174 4.25 7.72 -8.17
CA THR A 174 3.99 8.92 -8.96
C THR A 174 2.74 8.78 -9.83
N GLY A 175 2.07 9.91 -10.10
CA GLY A 175 0.93 9.97 -11.02
C GLY A 175 1.34 10.30 -12.46
N LYS A 176 2.63 10.61 -12.72
CA LYS A 176 3.09 11.09 -14.02
C LYS A 176 4.41 10.43 -14.43
N TRP A 177 4.49 10.08 -15.70
CA TRP A 177 5.73 9.60 -16.29
C TRP A 177 6.69 10.77 -16.56
N ASP A 178 7.97 10.50 -16.34
CA ASP A 178 9.11 11.30 -16.79
C ASP A 178 10.18 10.35 -17.34
N ASP A 179 10.81 10.69 -18.46
CA ASP A 179 11.76 9.80 -19.13
C ASP A 179 13.06 9.59 -18.33
N SER A 180 13.31 10.39 -17.30
CA SER A 180 14.43 10.21 -16.37
C SER A 180 14.15 9.18 -15.26
N LEU A 181 12.89 8.77 -15.05
CA LEU A 181 12.50 7.87 -13.95
C LEU A 181 13.31 6.56 -13.94
N PRO A 182 13.49 5.82 -15.06
CA PRO A 182 14.17 4.54 -14.99
C PRO A 182 15.61 4.65 -14.48
N GLU A 183 16.40 5.59 -15.03
CA GLU A 183 17.79 5.77 -14.62
C GLU A 183 17.91 6.36 -13.21
N MET A 184 17.06 7.31 -12.87
CA MET A 184 17.02 7.92 -11.53
C MET A 184 16.71 6.87 -10.47
N LEU A 185 15.70 6.02 -10.66
CA LEU A 185 15.31 4.98 -9.71
C LEU A 185 16.37 3.88 -9.60
N ALA A 186 16.92 3.44 -10.72
CA ALA A 186 18.03 2.48 -10.74
C ALA A 186 19.23 2.99 -9.92
N SER A 187 19.59 4.28 -10.05
CA SER A 187 20.68 4.88 -9.29
C SER A 187 20.47 4.92 -7.78
N LYS A 188 19.19 4.91 -7.35
CA LYS A 188 18.77 4.90 -5.94
C LYS A 188 18.47 3.49 -5.41
N GLY A 189 18.50 2.46 -6.27
CA GLY A 189 18.09 1.09 -5.92
C GLY A 189 16.61 1.02 -5.52
N MET A 190 15.76 1.73 -6.24
CA MET A 190 14.31 1.80 -6.05
C MET A 190 13.59 1.32 -7.30
N ASP A 191 12.37 0.81 -7.12
CA ASP A 191 11.45 0.45 -8.18
C ASP A 191 10.41 1.54 -8.43
N LEU A 192 9.56 1.38 -9.46
CA LEU A 192 8.52 2.32 -9.84
C LEU A 192 7.15 1.80 -9.46
N ASP A 193 6.31 2.68 -8.87
CA ASP A 193 4.88 2.46 -8.68
C ASP A 193 4.11 3.65 -9.25
N ILE A 194 3.41 3.47 -10.39
CA ILE A 194 2.85 4.59 -11.14
C ILE A 194 1.39 4.35 -11.51
N HIS A 195 0.61 5.44 -11.67
CA HIS A 195 -0.75 5.34 -12.15
C HIS A 195 -0.80 4.61 -13.51
N PHE A 196 -1.62 3.57 -13.60
CA PHE A 196 -1.62 2.61 -14.73
C PHE A 196 -1.83 3.23 -16.12
N SER A 197 -2.50 4.39 -16.20
CA SER A 197 -2.71 5.09 -17.46
C SER A 197 -1.41 5.66 -18.08
N GLN A 198 -0.34 5.71 -17.30
CA GLN A 198 0.96 6.22 -17.76
C GLN A 198 1.78 5.17 -18.51
N PHE A 199 1.41 3.88 -18.41
CA PHE A 199 2.19 2.83 -19.04
C PHE A 199 1.90 2.64 -20.53
N THR A 200 2.99 2.53 -21.27
CA THR A 200 3.08 1.89 -22.57
C THR A 200 4.10 0.77 -22.47
N LYS A 201 4.10 -0.14 -23.44
CA LYS A 201 5.09 -1.22 -23.46
C LYS A 201 6.53 -0.69 -23.45
N GLU A 202 6.79 0.37 -24.21
CA GLU A 202 8.13 0.99 -24.33
C GLU A 202 8.63 1.55 -22.99
N ARG A 203 7.73 2.13 -22.18
CA ARG A 203 8.05 2.65 -20.84
C ARG A 203 8.39 1.54 -19.86
N ILE A 204 7.63 0.43 -19.89
CA ILE A 204 7.93 -0.76 -19.08
C ILE A 204 9.27 -1.37 -19.50
N ASP A 205 9.50 -1.54 -20.82
CA ASP A 205 10.76 -2.04 -21.35
C ASP A 205 11.96 -1.15 -20.95
N ALA A 206 11.76 0.19 -20.88
CA ALA A 206 12.80 1.12 -20.41
C ALA A 206 13.12 0.93 -18.92
N CYS A 207 12.10 0.74 -18.06
CA CYS A 207 12.30 0.42 -16.64
C CYS A 207 13.07 -0.90 -16.49
N HIS A 208 12.63 -1.95 -17.15
CA HIS A 208 13.27 -3.27 -17.07
C HIS A 208 14.73 -3.24 -17.58
N LYS A 209 15.00 -2.49 -18.65
CA LYS A 209 16.37 -2.30 -19.15
C LYS A 209 17.28 -1.62 -18.14
N ALA A 210 16.73 -0.73 -17.30
CA ALA A 210 17.45 -0.08 -16.21
C ALA A 210 17.53 -0.96 -14.94
N GLY A 211 16.87 -2.14 -14.90
CA GLY A 211 16.79 -3.01 -13.74
C GLY A 211 15.73 -2.57 -12.71
N VAL A 212 14.76 -1.76 -13.11
CA VAL A 212 13.67 -1.24 -12.28
C VAL A 212 12.42 -2.08 -12.53
N LEU A 213 11.84 -2.67 -11.47
CA LEU A 213 10.54 -3.33 -11.52
C LEU A 213 9.41 -2.29 -11.54
N VAL A 214 8.26 -2.69 -12.09
CA VAL A 214 7.13 -1.78 -12.27
C VAL A 214 5.87 -2.30 -11.59
N ASN A 215 5.27 -1.48 -10.74
CA ASN A 215 3.95 -1.64 -10.13
C ASN A 215 3.00 -0.59 -10.69
N CYS A 216 1.71 -0.84 -10.67
CA CYS A 216 0.71 0.15 -11.06
C CYS A 216 -0.57 0.09 -10.24
N TRP A 217 -1.19 1.24 -10.07
CA TRP A 217 -2.42 1.49 -9.31
C TRP A 217 -3.35 2.44 -10.04
N THR A 218 -4.66 2.44 -9.78
CA THR A 218 -5.44 1.34 -9.23
C THR A 218 -6.17 0.67 -10.37
N VAL A 219 -5.99 -0.62 -10.57
CA VAL A 219 -6.51 -1.35 -11.74
C VAL A 219 -7.64 -2.27 -11.29
N ASP A 220 -8.89 -1.90 -11.62
CA ASP A 220 -10.09 -2.65 -11.21
C ASP A 220 -10.84 -3.27 -12.40
N ALA A 221 -10.45 -2.94 -13.64
CA ALA A 221 -11.02 -3.52 -14.84
C ALA A 221 -10.14 -4.66 -15.38
N VAL A 222 -10.75 -5.82 -15.65
CA VAL A 222 -10.03 -7.00 -16.19
C VAL A 222 -9.30 -6.66 -17.49
N ALA A 223 -9.93 -5.91 -18.39
CA ALA A 223 -9.32 -5.55 -19.67
C ALA A 223 -8.06 -4.68 -19.52
N ASP A 224 -8.00 -3.81 -18.49
CA ASP A 224 -6.80 -3.03 -18.19
C ASP A 224 -5.70 -3.93 -17.61
N ALA A 225 -6.06 -4.86 -16.72
CA ALA A 225 -5.11 -5.82 -16.14
C ALA A 225 -4.51 -6.73 -17.22
N GLU A 226 -5.33 -7.24 -18.16
CA GLU A 226 -4.87 -8.06 -19.29
C GLU A 226 -3.90 -7.28 -20.18
N ARG A 227 -4.23 -6.04 -20.55
CA ARG A 227 -3.35 -5.17 -21.33
C ARG A 227 -2.01 -4.90 -20.63
N LEU A 228 -2.04 -4.61 -19.34
CA LEU A 228 -0.83 -4.34 -18.55
C LEU A 228 0.03 -5.60 -18.39
N GLN A 229 -0.60 -6.76 -18.25
CA GLN A 229 0.09 -8.04 -18.26
C GLN A 229 0.79 -8.30 -19.61
N GLU A 230 0.13 -7.99 -20.73
CA GLU A 230 0.74 -8.09 -22.08
C GLU A 230 1.93 -7.12 -22.23
N TYR A 231 1.89 -5.96 -21.58
CA TYR A 231 3.02 -5.01 -21.58
C TYR A 231 4.19 -5.48 -20.68
N GLY A 232 3.93 -6.46 -19.80
CA GLY A 232 4.95 -7.05 -18.93
C GLY A 232 5.10 -6.39 -17.58
N VAL A 233 4.05 -5.74 -17.02
CA VAL A 233 4.08 -5.17 -15.67
C VAL A 233 4.36 -6.26 -14.62
N ASP A 234 5.14 -5.95 -13.57
CA ASP A 234 5.51 -6.91 -12.53
C ASP A 234 4.46 -7.05 -11.44
N PHE A 235 3.79 -5.92 -11.08
CA PHE A 235 2.79 -5.87 -10.04
C PHE A 235 1.58 -5.06 -10.49
N ILE A 236 0.40 -5.46 -10.03
CA ILE A 236 -0.85 -4.72 -10.18
C ILE A 236 -1.50 -4.57 -8.82
N THR A 237 -1.74 -3.33 -8.42
CA THR A 237 -2.49 -2.97 -7.21
C THR A 237 -3.94 -2.71 -7.57
N SER A 238 -4.87 -3.45 -6.92
CA SER A 238 -6.30 -3.45 -7.24
C SER A 238 -7.16 -3.48 -5.99
N ASN A 239 -8.34 -2.83 -6.05
CA ASN A 239 -9.35 -2.92 -5.00
C ASN A 239 -10.05 -4.29 -4.99
N ILE A 240 -10.07 -5.02 -6.13
CA ILE A 240 -10.98 -6.15 -6.30
C ILE A 240 -10.44 -7.28 -7.19
N LEU A 241 -9.49 -7.04 -8.10
CA LEU A 241 -8.93 -8.08 -8.97
C LEU A 241 -7.97 -8.99 -8.20
N GLU A 242 -8.06 -10.28 -8.46
CA GLU A 242 -7.24 -11.32 -7.84
C GLU A 242 -6.71 -12.34 -8.86
#